data_3e3ab26e81f9ddd3917797e9d2375bc1
#
_entry.id   3e3ab26e81f9ddd3917797e9d2375bc1
#
_cell.length_a   1.000
_cell.length_b   1.000
_cell.length_c   1.000
_cell.angle_alpha   90.00
_cell.angle_beta   90.00
_cell.angle_gamma   90.00
#
_symmetry.space_group_name_H-M   'P 1'
#
loop_
_entity.id
_entity.type
_entity.pdbx_description
1 polymer ?
#
loop_
_entity_poly.entity_id
_entity_poly.type
_entity_poly.pdbx_seq_one_letter_code
_entity_poly.pdbx_strand_id
1 'polypeptide(L)'
;MNKGDLINEVSKVVKTKKDAQAAVDCVLSSITKALGKGDPVSLIGFGTFKVAERKARKGRNPQTGQEIYIAASKVPKFVAGKALKEAVK
;
A
#
# COMPACT_ATOMS: atom_id res chain seq x y z
N MET A 1 -15.31 -3.21 1.98
CA MET A 1 -15.15 -2.37 0.77
C MET A 1 -14.02 -2.91 -0.09
N ASN A 2 -14.26 -3.04 -1.36
CA ASN A 2 -13.25 -3.45 -2.32
C ASN A 2 -13.03 -2.34 -3.35
N LYS A 3 -12.20 -2.60 -4.36
CA LYS A 3 -11.92 -1.60 -5.39
C LYS A 3 -13.18 -1.16 -6.14
N GLY A 4 -14.09 -2.10 -6.43
CA GLY A 4 -15.35 -1.78 -7.09
C GLY A 4 -16.22 -0.86 -6.27
N ASP A 5 -16.30 -1.09 -4.96
CA ASP A 5 -17.05 -0.22 -4.04
C ASP A 5 -16.44 1.18 -4.00
N LEU A 6 -15.11 1.26 -3.99
CA LEU A 6 -14.40 2.53 -4.01
C LEU A 6 -14.68 3.29 -5.32
N ILE A 7 -14.69 2.60 -6.45
CA ILE A 7 -15.02 3.20 -7.74
C ILE A 7 -16.44 3.77 -7.72
N ASN A 8 -17.40 3.04 -7.12
CA ASN A 8 -18.77 3.52 -6.99
C ASN A 8 -18.86 4.80 -6.16
N GLU A 9 -18.08 4.88 -5.07
CA GLU A 9 -18.04 6.10 -4.26
C GLU A 9 -17.45 7.29 -5.03
N VAL A 10 -16.37 7.05 -5.78
CA VAL A 10 -15.75 8.10 -6.59
C VAL A 10 -16.71 8.56 -7.71
N SER A 11 -17.52 7.64 -8.26
CA SER A 11 -18.46 7.95 -9.32
C SER A 11 -19.55 8.95 -8.89
N LYS A 12 -19.75 9.14 -7.59
CA LYS A 12 -20.67 10.14 -7.07
C LYS A 12 -20.13 11.57 -7.24
N VAL A 13 -18.82 11.70 -7.37
CA VAL A 13 -18.13 12.98 -7.47
C VAL A 13 -17.75 13.32 -8.91
N VAL A 14 -17.45 12.30 -9.72
CA VAL A 14 -17.11 12.46 -11.14
C VAL A 14 -18.32 12.10 -12.01
N LYS A 15 -18.29 12.50 -13.26
CA LYS A 15 -19.47 12.41 -14.14
C LYS A 15 -19.84 10.99 -14.55
N THR A 16 -18.85 10.12 -14.73
CA THR A 16 -19.11 8.77 -15.22
C THR A 16 -18.37 7.73 -14.41
N LYS A 17 -18.85 6.48 -14.47
CA LYS A 17 -18.19 5.37 -13.81
C LYS A 17 -16.83 5.08 -14.45
N LYS A 18 -16.70 5.29 -15.74
CA LYS A 18 -15.45 5.14 -16.46
C LYS A 18 -14.39 6.11 -15.94
N ASP A 19 -14.78 7.38 -15.74
CA ASP A 19 -13.89 8.38 -15.16
C ASP A 19 -13.51 8.03 -13.71
N ALA A 20 -14.47 7.51 -12.94
CA ALA A 20 -14.21 7.08 -11.58
C ALA A 20 -13.17 5.94 -11.53
N GLN A 21 -13.29 4.97 -12.43
CA GLN A 21 -12.34 3.87 -12.52
C GLN A 21 -10.95 4.39 -12.90
N ALA A 22 -10.88 5.26 -13.88
CA ALA A 22 -9.61 5.86 -14.31
C ALA A 22 -8.95 6.65 -13.17
N ALA A 23 -9.74 7.39 -12.40
CA ALA A 23 -9.23 8.18 -11.27
C ALA A 23 -8.68 7.26 -10.17
N VAL A 24 -9.40 6.21 -9.80
CA VAL A 24 -8.96 5.26 -8.80
C VAL A 24 -7.70 4.54 -9.27
N ASP A 25 -7.66 4.09 -10.51
CA ASP A 25 -6.50 3.41 -11.07
C ASP A 25 -5.28 4.35 -11.11
N CYS A 26 -5.49 5.61 -11.42
CA CYS A 26 -4.42 6.61 -11.43
C CYS A 26 -3.81 6.80 -10.04
N VAL A 27 -4.65 6.91 -9.02
CA VAL A 27 -4.17 7.06 -7.63
C VAL A 27 -3.35 5.84 -7.22
N LEU A 28 -3.88 4.64 -7.45
CA LEU A 28 -3.18 3.41 -7.06
C LEU A 28 -1.87 3.22 -7.82
N SER A 29 -1.88 3.50 -9.13
CA SER A 29 -0.68 3.42 -9.97
C SER A 29 0.39 4.42 -9.53
N SER A 30 -0.03 5.63 -9.19
CA SER A 30 0.90 6.69 -8.75
C SER A 30 1.59 6.31 -7.45
N ILE A 31 0.83 5.75 -6.50
CA ILE A 31 1.38 5.27 -5.24
C ILE A 31 2.37 4.13 -5.50
N THR A 32 1.99 3.18 -6.33
CA THR A 32 2.84 2.03 -6.68
C THR A 32 4.15 2.48 -7.32
N LYS A 33 4.09 3.42 -8.25
CA LYS A 33 5.28 3.94 -8.93
C LYS A 33 6.21 4.67 -7.96
N ALA A 34 5.65 5.49 -7.08
CA ALA A 34 6.46 6.23 -6.10
C ALA A 34 7.18 5.25 -5.16
N LEU A 35 6.48 4.25 -4.67
CA LEU A 35 7.07 3.25 -3.78
C LEU A 35 8.10 2.40 -4.50
N GLY A 36 7.89 2.12 -5.79
CA GLY A 36 8.87 1.39 -6.61
C GLY A 36 10.18 2.13 -6.77
N LYS A 37 10.17 3.46 -6.67
CA LYS A 37 11.36 4.31 -6.69
C LYS A 37 11.96 4.52 -5.30
N GLY A 38 11.31 4.00 -4.26
CA GLY A 38 11.72 4.21 -2.89
C GLY A 38 11.22 5.51 -2.27
N ASP A 39 10.35 6.23 -2.96
CA ASP A 39 9.80 7.49 -2.46
C ASP A 39 8.57 7.22 -1.58
N PRO A 40 8.51 7.79 -0.38
CA PRO A 40 7.31 7.66 0.45
C PRO A 40 6.18 8.53 -0.12
N VAL A 41 4.95 8.10 0.12
CA VAL A 41 3.76 8.84 -0.26
C VAL A 41 3.05 9.27 1.02
N SER A 42 3.10 10.55 1.33
CA SER A 42 2.45 11.11 2.52
C SER A 42 1.14 11.79 2.14
N LEU A 43 0.05 11.30 2.71
CA LEU A 43 -1.29 11.83 2.48
C LEU A 43 -1.79 12.46 3.78
N ILE A 44 -1.79 13.78 3.82
CA ILE A 44 -2.19 14.54 5.02
C ILE A 44 -3.63 14.19 5.38
N GLY A 45 -3.86 13.85 6.64
CA GLY A 45 -5.19 13.46 7.13
C GLY A 45 -5.56 12.01 6.89
N PHE A 46 -4.70 11.26 6.21
CA PHE A 46 -4.96 9.84 5.93
C PHE A 46 -3.86 8.93 6.46
N GLY A 47 -2.66 9.06 5.94
CA GLY A 47 -1.53 8.24 6.36
C GLY A 47 -0.37 8.35 5.40
N THR A 48 0.64 7.52 5.64
CA THR A 48 1.86 7.52 4.83
C THR A 48 2.16 6.11 4.34
N PHE A 49 2.36 5.98 3.04
CA PHE A 49 2.90 4.76 2.44
C PHE A 49 4.41 4.91 2.35
N LYS A 50 5.12 3.90 2.79
CA LYS A 50 6.59 3.91 2.74
C LYS A 50 7.12 2.52 2.42
N VAL A 51 8.40 2.47 2.02
CA VAL A 51 9.08 1.21 1.75
C VAL A 51 9.94 0.88 2.97
N ALA A 52 9.75 -0.31 3.51
CA ALA A 52 10.60 -0.83 4.57
C ALA A 52 11.52 -1.89 3.97
N GLU A 53 12.79 -1.85 4.38
CA GLU A 53 13.76 -2.87 3.98
C GLU A 53 13.87 -3.91 5.08
N ARG A 54 13.78 -5.17 4.69
CA ARG A 54 14.12 -6.29 5.56
C ARG A 54 15.52 -6.75 5.19
N LYS A 55 16.39 -6.76 6.18
CA LYS A 55 17.77 -7.24 5.97
C LYS A 55 17.77 -8.73 5.67
N ALA A 56 18.75 -9.16 4.88
CA ALA A 56 19.01 -10.58 4.68
C ALA A 56 19.28 -11.24 6.04
N ARG A 57 18.74 -12.42 6.21
CA ARG A 57 18.91 -13.18 7.47
C ARG A 57 18.95 -14.66 7.20
N LYS A 58 19.52 -15.41 8.12
CA LYS A 58 19.45 -16.85 8.10
C LYS A 58 18.18 -17.28 8.80
N GLY A 59 17.42 -18.14 8.14
CA GLY A 59 16.25 -18.77 8.73
C GLY A 59 16.45 -20.28 8.79
N ARG A 60 15.47 -20.98 9.34
CA ARG A 60 15.50 -22.43 9.41
C ARG A 60 14.18 -22.96 8.88
N ASN A 61 14.27 -23.96 7.99
CA ASN A 61 13.08 -24.62 7.49
C ASN A 61 12.46 -25.47 8.62
N PRO A 62 11.24 -25.18 9.06
CA PRO A 62 10.61 -25.90 10.18
C PRO A 62 10.34 -27.37 9.88
N GLN A 63 10.26 -27.75 8.59
CA GLN A 63 10.02 -29.15 8.23
C GLN A 63 11.28 -30.00 8.16
N THR A 64 12.39 -29.42 7.68
CA THR A 64 13.65 -30.18 7.47
C THR A 64 14.72 -29.79 8.47
N GLY A 65 14.59 -28.69 9.16
CA GLY A 65 15.60 -28.17 10.07
C GLY A 65 16.81 -27.58 9.37
N GLN A 66 16.81 -27.53 8.03
CA GLN A 66 17.92 -26.95 7.28
C GLN A 66 17.93 -25.43 7.39
N GLU A 67 19.14 -24.88 7.46
CA GLU A 67 19.31 -23.44 7.39
C GLU A 67 18.99 -22.95 5.97
N ILE A 68 18.20 -21.89 5.89
CA ILE A 68 17.91 -21.22 4.63
C ILE A 68 18.35 -19.77 4.73
N TYR A 69 18.77 -19.23 3.60
CA TYR A 69 19.16 -17.83 3.51
C TYR A 69 17.97 -17.02 2.97
N ILE A 70 17.48 -16.11 3.81
CA ILE A 70 16.38 -15.21 3.41
C ILE A 70 17.03 -13.92 2.90
N ALA A 71 16.92 -13.69 1.59
CA ALA A 71 17.49 -12.51 0.97
C ALA A 71 16.83 -11.22 1.48
N ALA A 72 17.61 -10.14 1.43
CA ALA A 72 17.04 -8.82 1.72
C ALA A 72 15.89 -8.51 0.77
N SER A 73 14.83 -7.90 1.30
CA SER A 73 13.66 -7.56 0.50
C SER A 73 13.12 -6.21 0.91
N LYS A 74 12.43 -5.56 -0.02
CA LYS A 74 11.72 -4.32 0.23
C LYS A 74 10.22 -4.62 0.26
N VAL A 75 9.55 -4.11 1.28
CA VAL A 75 8.10 -4.30 1.42
C VAL A 75 7.41 -2.96 1.60
N PRO A 76 6.25 -2.77 0.97
CA PRO A 76 5.47 -1.56 1.22
C PRO A 76 4.83 -1.62 2.61
N LYS A 77 4.81 -0.50 3.31
CA LYS A 77 4.13 -0.37 4.59
C LYS A 77 3.24 0.86 4.58
N PHE A 78 2.17 0.78 5.32
CA PHE A 78 1.26 1.90 5.51
C PHE A 78 1.20 2.24 7.01
N VAL A 79 1.41 3.53 7.32
CA VAL A 79 1.28 4.05 8.68
C VAL A 79 0.08 4.97 8.71
N ALA A 80 -0.94 4.59 9.48
CA ALA A 80 -2.16 5.39 9.56
C ALA A 80 -1.87 6.75 10.20
N GLY A 81 -2.45 7.79 9.62
CA GLY A 81 -2.37 9.12 10.19
C GLY A 81 -3.32 9.27 11.39
N LYS A 82 -3.14 10.37 12.12
CA LYS A 82 -3.93 10.64 13.32
C LYS A 82 -5.44 10.68 13.01
N ALA A 83 -5.82 11.37 11.94
CA ALA A 83 -7.23 11.49 11.57
C ALA A 83 -7.84 10.13 11.23
N LEU A 84 -7.10 9.27 10.53
CA LEU A 84 -7.58 7.93 10.20
C LEU A 84 -7.73 7.05 11.45
N LYS A 85 -6.79 7.14 12.38
CA LYS A 85 -6.86 6.42 13.64
C LYS A 85 -8.08 6.85 14.47
N GLU A 86 -8.36 8.14 14.47
CA GLU A 86 -9.53 8.68 15.18
C GLU A 86 -10.84 8.22 14.56
N ALA A 87 -10.87 8.08 13.23
CA ALA A 87 -12.07 7.64 12.52
C ALA A 87 -12.47 6.20 12.81
N VAL A 88 -11.53 5.33 13.17
CA VAL A 88 -11.79 3.91 13.47
C VAL A 88 -11.79 3.59 14.96
N LYS A 89 -11.68 4.60 15.77
CA LYS A 89 -11.61 4.46 17.22
C LYS A 89 -12.95 4.08 17.83
#